data_4b38ec5fd86dc6d984c2287ad7da97e5
#
_entry.id   4b38ec5fd86dc6d984c2287ad7da97e5
#
_cell.length_a   1.000
_cell.length_b   1.000
_cell.length_c   1.000
_cell.angle_alpha   90.00
_cell.angle_beta   90.00
_cell.angle_gamma   90.00
#
_symmetry.space_group_name_H-M   'P 1'
#
loop_
_entity.id
_entity.type
_entity.pdbx_description
1 polymer ?
#
loop_
_entity_poly.entity_id
_entity_poly.type
_entity_poly.pdbx_seq_one_letter_code
_entity_poly.pdbx_strand_id
1 'polypeptide(L)' 'MTIISERLQYLRLTHGYTQTDLARTMGVSRRAVYAWEHDKYPEIPHLIRLAQFYQVSTDYLLGLTE' A
#
# COMPACT_ATOMS: atom_id res chain seq x y z
N MET A 1 -12.56 6.53 -2.23
CA MET A 1 -11.34 5.76 -2.49
C MET A 1 -10.38 6.58 -3.32
N THR A 2 -9.12 6.63 -2.95
CA THR A 2 -8.10 7.40 -3.68
C THR A 2 -7.37 6.52 -4.66
N ILE A 3 -6.61 7.14 -5.59
CA ILE A 3 -5.78 6.37 -6.51
C ILE A 3 -4.74 5.54 -5.74
N ILE A 4 -4.21 6.09 -4.64
CA ILE A 4 -3.26 5.36 -3.80
C ILE A 4 -3.91 4.12 -3.21
N SER A 5 -5.11 4.27 -2.63
CA SER A 5 -5.79 3.14 -2.00
C SER A 5 -6.14 2.06 -3.02
N GLU A 6 -6.56 2.46 -4.20
CA GLU A 6 -6.88 1.51 -5.27
C GLU A 6 -5.64 0.73 -5.70
N ARG A 7 -4.52 1.43 -5.91
CA ARG A 7 -3.29 0.78 -6.35
C ARG A 7 -2.68 -0.11 -5.28
N LEU A 8 -2.73 0.32 -4.02
CA LEU A 8 -2.25 -0.51 -2.91
C LEU A 8 -3.08 -1.79 -2.79
N GLN A 9 -4.39 -1.69 -2.88
CA GLN A 9 -5.25 -2.86 -2.82
C GLN A 9 -4.99 -3.79 -4.01
N TYR A 10 -4.85 -3.24 -5.20
CA TYR A 10 -4.55 -4.01 -6.41
C TYR A 10 -3.23 -4.78 -6.25
N LEU A 11 -2.19 -4.10 -5.81
CA LEU A 11 -0.87 -4.73 -5.64
C LEU A 11 -0.93 -5.85 -4.60
N ARG A 12 -1.60 -5.60 -3.47
CA ARG A 12 -1.71 -6.61 -2.43
C ARG A 12 -2.42 -7.87 -2.95
N LEU A 13 -3.54 -7.67 -3.62
CA LEU A 13 -4.33 -8.79 -4.13
C LEU A 13 -3.60 -9.55 -5.24
N THR A 14 -2.95 -8.84 -6.15
CA THR A 14 -2.22 -9.50 -7.25
C THR A 14 -0.98 -10.23 -6.77
N HIS A 15 -0.41 -9.82 -5.64
CA HIS A 15 0.73 -10.51 -5.04
C HIS A 15 0.29 -11.62 -4.07
N GLY A 16 -1.00 -11.79 -3.86
CA GLY A 16 -1.52 -12.89 -3.06
C GLY A 16 -1.40 -12.70 -1.55
N TYR A 17 -1.28 -11.47 -1.08
CA TYR A 17 -1.17 -11.20 0.36
C TYR A 17 -2.52 -10.86 0.96
N THR A 18 -2.76 -11.32 2.20
CA THR A 18 -3.86 -10.81 3.00
C THR A 18 -3.43 -9.49 3.66
N GLN A 19 -4.39 -8.73 4.17
CA GLN A 19 -4.07 -7.53 4.93
C GLN A 19 -3.21 -7.85 6.14
N THR A 20 -3.48 -8.96 6.80
CA THR A 20 -2.68 -9.41 7.96
C THR A 20 -1.25 -9.74 7.54
N ASP A 21 -1.07 -10.41 6.41
CA ASP A 21 0.26 -10.73 5.90
C ASP A 21 1.07 -9.46 5.63
N LEU A 22 0.46 -8.49 4.95
CA LEU A 22 1.15 -7.24 4.64
C LEU A 22 1.46 -6.47 5.92
N ALA A 23 0.51 -6.41 6.85
CA ALA A 23 0.72 -5.73 8.12
C ALA A 23 1.92 -6.31 8.87
N ARG A 24 2.00 -7.63 8.91
CA ARG A 24 3.13 -8.32 9.58
C ARG A 24 4.45 -7.97 8.89
N THR A 25 4.48 -7.99 7.57
CA THR A 25 5.68 -7.68 6.80
C THR A 25 6.12 -6.23 7.02
N MET A 26 5.17 -5.31 7.08
CA MET A 26 5.45 -3.89 7.25
C MET A 26 5.68 -3.49 8.72
N GLY A 27 5.39 -4.38 9.66
CA GLY A 27 5.50 -4.06 11.07
C GLY A 27 4.46 -3.06 11.55
N VAL A 28 3.27 -3.10 10.98
CA VAL A 28 2.15 -2.22 11.34
C VAL A 28 0.94 -3.07 11.69
N SER A 29 -0.12 -2.43 12.17
CA SER A 29 -1.36 -3.13 12.48
C SER A 29 -2.14 -3.43 11.19
N ARG A 30 -2.98 -4.46 11.23
CA ARG A 30 -3.88 -4.74 10.11
C ARG A 30 -4.81 -3.56 9.86
N ARG A 31 -5.20 -2.86 10.92
CA ARG A 31 -6.05 -1.68 10.80
C ARG A 31 -5.39 -0.58 9.97
N ALA A 32 -4.07 -0.41 10.12
CA ALA A 32 -3.33 0.56 9.32
C ALA A 32 -3.38 0.19 7.83
N VAL A 33 -3.16 -1.09 7.50
CA VAL A 33 -3.26 -1.54 6.11
C VAL A 33 -4.66 -1.30 5.56
N TYR A 34 -5.68 -1.66 6.34
CA TYR A 34 -7.06 -1.43 5.93
C TYR A 34 -7.30 0.05 5.63
N ALA A 35 -6.83 0.93 6.51
CA ALA A 35 -7.02 2.37 6.34
C ALA A 35 -6.34 2.88 5.06
N TRP A 36 -5.13 2.40 4.77
CA TRP A 36 -4.42 2.78 3.55
C TRP A 36 -5.18 2.39 2.29
N GLU A 37 -5.95 1.30 2.36
CA GLU A 37 -6.71 0.81 1.21
C GLU A 37 -8.12 1.41 1.13
N HIS A 38 -8.45 2.32 2.03
CA HIS A 38 -9.81 2.89 2.08
C HIS A 38 -9.79 4.41 2.11
N ASP A 39 -9.37 5.03 3.20
CA ASP A 39 -9.58 6.45 3.38
C ASP A 39 -8.38 7.22 3.93
N LYS A 40 -7.29 6.56 4.26
CA LYS A 40 -6.13 7.24 4.81
C LYS A 40 -4.90 7.02 3.94
N TYR A 41 -4.12 8.07 3.77
CA TYR A 41 -2.85 7.96 3.08
C TYR A 41 -1.80 7.38 4.02
N PRO A 42 -0.93 6.49 3.52
CA PRO A 42 0.22 6.08 4.31
C PRO A 42 1.12 7.28 4.57
N GLU A 43 1.75 7.30 5.74
CA GLU A 43 2.78 8.29 6.00
C GLU A 43 3.96 8.07 5.05
N ILE A 44 4.74 9.13 4.81
CA ILE A 44 5.82 9.08 3.82
C ILE A 44 6.77 7.89 4.03
N PRO A 45 7.24 7.59 5.26
CA PRO A 45 8.11 6.42 5.43
C PRO A 45 7.44 5.11 5.02
N HIS A 46 6.15 4.95 5.32
CA HIS A 46 5.41 3.75 4.92
C HIS A 46 5.20 3.70 3.42
N LEU A 47 4.95 4.84 2.79
CA LEU A 47 4.78 4.91 1.34
C LEU A 47 6.05 4.46 0.62
N ILE A 48 7.21 4.93 1.09
CA ILE A 48 8.50 4.55 0.52
C ILE A 48 8.71 3.04 0.66
N ARG A 49 8.45 2.49 1.84
CA ARG A 49 8.62 1.05 2.08
C ARG A 49 7.67 0.21 1.25
N LEU A 50 6.43 0.66 1.06
CA LEU A 50 5.47 -0.03 0.21
C LEU A 50 5.95 -0.06 -1.24
N ALA A 51 6.46 1.06 -1.73
CA ALA A 51 7.01 1.13 -3.08
C ALA A 51 8.18 0.15 -3.25
N GLN A 52 9.07 0.12 -2.28
CA GLN A 52 10.21 -0.80 -2.29
C GLN A 52 9.75 -2.26 -2.22
N PHE A 53 8.79 -2.55 -1.36
CA PHE A 53 8.29 -3.91 -1.18
C PHE A 53 7.65 -4.45 -2.46
N TYR A 54 6.81 -3.63 -3.09
CA TYR A 54 6.13 -4.04 -4.33
C TYR A 54 6.98 -3.80 -5.57
N GLN A 55 8.17 -3.20 -5.44
CA GLN A 55 9.08 -2.90 -6.55
C GLN A 55 8.40 -2.02 -7.60
N VAL A 56 7.71 -1.01 -7.14
CA VAL A 56 7.11 0.03 -7.97
C VAL A 56 7.63 1.39 -7.51
N SER A 57 7.44 2.42 -8.32
CA SER A 57 7.83 3.77 -7.94
C SER A 57 6.79 4.38 -7.02
N THR A 58 7.20 5.36 -6.22
CA THR A 58 6.25 6.16 -5.46
C THR A 58 5.35 6.95 -6.39
N ASP A 59 5.86 7.38 -7.55
CA ASP A 59 5.05 8.06 -8.56
C ASP A 59 3.88 7.18 -9.02
N TYR A 60 4.12 5.89 -9.22
CA TYR A 60 3.04 4.96 -9.56
C TYR A 60 1.99 4.93 -8.47
N LEU A 61 2.42 4.79 -7.20
CA LEU A 61 1.49 4.73 -6.08
C LEU A 61 0.70 6.03 -5.95
N LEU A 62 1.34 7.16 -6.24
CA LEU A 62 0.70 8.48 -6.13
C LEU A 62 -0.20 8.81 -7.31
N GLY A 63 -0.21 7.97 -8.35
CA GLY A 63 -1.04 8.22 -9.52
C GLY A 63 -0.41 9.19 -10.51
N LEU A 64 0.89 9.44 -10.41
CA LEU A 64 1.59 10.37 -11.29
C LEU A 64 2.10 9.69 -12.56
N THR A 65 2.13 8.36 -12.59
CA THR A 65 2.44 7.55 -13.78
C THR A 65 1.50 6.36 -13.85
N GLU A 66 1.50 5.71 -15.02
CA GLU A 66 0.71 4.50 -15.26
C GLU A 66 1.33 3.26 -14.58
#